data_5bdb82d906912df9fbb5efe0dcff6057
#
_entry.id   5bdb82d906912df9fbb5efe0dcff6057
#
_cell.length_a   1.000
_cell.length_b   1.000
_cell.length_c   1.000
_cell.angle_alpha   90.00
_cell.angle_beta   90.00
_cell.angle_gamma   90.00
#
_symmetry.space_group_name_H-M   'P 1'
#
loop_
_entity.id
_entity.type
_entity.pdbx_description
1 polymer ?
#
loop_
_entity_poly.entity_id
_entity_poly.type
_entity_poly.pdbx_seq_one_letter_code
_entity_poly.pdbx_strand_id
1 'polypeptide(L)'
;MSDGVLIEGKTKIIEEGELPHTVRLIAKDFLTGGDAARKEEIADIGIQKTKQASNVFKMLKHNNIPTSFIELSSLNTMLCDACDMLPLEFVVRRYAWGSYLLRNSQYKKNKENPHRFDNPVWEIFHKHSAVMPPHVEIPTQMEENDARDKYLQDGKWADGIYTDPYIKIGDTWELFSAK
;
A
#
# COMPACT_ATOMS: atom_id res chain seq x y z
N MET A 1 -15.86 3.01 -21.83
CA MET A 1 -14.96 2.31 -20.92
C MET A 1 -14.61 1.01 -21.58
N SER A 2 -13.36 0.61 -21.64
CA SER A 2 -12.97 -0.69 -22.22
C SER A 2 -13.60 -1.79 -21.36
N ASP A 3 -14.23 -2.76 -22.01
CA ASP A 3 -14.84 -3.92 -21.33
C ASP A 3 -13.76 -4.59 -20.45
N GLY A 4 -14.07 -4.77 -19.15
CA GLY A 4 -13.23 -5.48 -18.19
C GLY A 4 -12.35 -4.63 -17.25
N VAL A 5 -12.22 -3.32 -17.43
CA VAL A 5 -11.46 -2.45 -16.49
C VAL A 5 -12.28 -2.20 -15.23
N LEU A 6 -11.75 -2.64 -14.09
CA LEU A 6 -12.35 -2.44 -12.76
C LEU A 6 -11.89 -1.12 -12.14
N ILE A 7 -10.59 -0.86 -12.15
CA ILE A 7 -9.97 0.33 -11.54
C ILE A 7 -8.80 0.79 -12.41
N GLU A 8 -8.70 2.10 -12.61
CA GLU A 8 -7.53 2.72 -13.20
C GLU A 8 -6.85 3.67 -12.20
N GLY A 9 -5.65 3.31 -11.78
CA GLY A 9 -4.82 4.12 -10.88
C GLY A 9 -3.74 4.91 -11.61
N LYS A 10 -2.92 5.63 -10.84
CA LYS A 10 -1.82 6.48 -11.34
C LYS A 10 -0.81 5.70 -12.19
N THR A 11 -0.47 4.49 -11.79
CA THR A 11 0.61 3.67 -12.38
C THR A 11 0.18 2.26 -12.76
N LYS A 12 -1.05 1.87 -12.50
CA LYS A 12 -1.60 0.54 -12.77
C LYS A 12 -3.02 0.62 -13.26
N ILE A 13 -3.41 -0.39 -14.02
CA ILE A 13 -4.79 -0.70 -14.37
C ILE A 13 -5.11 -2.05 -13.74
N ILE A 14 -6.31 -2.20 -13.20
CA ILE A 14 -6.84 -3.46 -12.67
C ILE A 14 -8.00 -3.86 -13.57
N GLU A 15 -7.92 -5.05 -14.13
CA GLU A 15 -8.97 -5.63 -14.98
C GLU A 15 -9.41 -6.98 -14.40
N GLU A 16 -10.57 -7.45 -14.81
CA GLU A 16 -10.98 -8.82 -14.51
C GLU A 16 -9.97 -9.82 -15.08
N GLY A 17 -9.67 -10.84 -14.30
CA GLY A 17 -8.80 -11.94 -14.71
C GLY A 17 -9.55 -12.97 -15.56
N GLU A 18 -8.79 -13.86 -16.19
CA GLU A 18 -9.31 -14.92 -17.04
C GLU A 18 -9.92 -16.08 -16.26
N LEU A 19 -9.55 -16.20 -14.97
CA LEU A 19 -10.08 -17.21 -14.05
C LEU A 19 -11.08 -16.57 -13.09
N PRO A 20 -12.08 -17.32 -12.60
CA PRO A 20 -13.00 -16.84 -11.57
C PRO A 20 -12.22 -16.32 -10.35
N HIS A 21 -12.66 -15.20 -9.77
CA HIS A 21 -12.04 -14.57 -8.59
C HIS A 21 -10.58 -14.17 -8.79
N THR A 22 -10.20 -13.79 -10.01
CA THR A 22 -8.87 -13.25 -10.30
C THR A 22 -8.94 -11.85 -10.91
N VAL A 23 -7.83 -11.12 -10.81
CA VAL A 23 -7.63 -9.82 -11.44
C VAL A 23 -6.29 -9.76 -12.14
N ARG A 24 -6.22 -8.97 -13.22
CA ARG A 24 -4.97 -8.61 -13.89
C ARG A 24 -4.50 -7.25 -13.42
N LEU A 25 -3.28 -7.18 -12.93
CA LEU A 25 -2.59 -5.94 -12.56
C LEU A 25 -1.66 -5.53 -13.68
N ILE A 26 -2.06 -4.57 -14.49
CA ILE A 26 -1.29 -4.07 -15.63
C ILE A 26 -0.49 -2.85 -15.21
N ALA A 27 0.82 -2.90 -15.28
CA ALA A 27 1.68 -1.77 -14.97
C ALA A 27 1.78 -0.82 -16.17
N LYS A 28 1.56 0.47 -15.92
CA LYS A 28 1.75 1.54 -16.90
C LYS A 28 3.20 2.02 -16.90
N ASP A 29 3.62 2.63 -18.00
CA ASP A 29 4.96 3.20 -18.17
C ASP A 29 5.10 4.60 -17.54
N PHE A 30 4.50 4.77 -16.34
CA PHE A 30 4.58 6.01 -15.59
C PHE A 30 5.34 5.84 -14.28
N LEU A 31 6.25 6.77 -13.99
CA LEU A 31 6.83 7.01 -12.68
C LEU A 31 6.15 8.21 -12.04
N THR A 32 5.83 8.09 -10.75
CA THR A 32 5.26 9.19 -9.97
C THR A 32 6.10 9.43 -8.72
N GLY A 33 6.23 10.70 -8.34
CA GLY A 33 6.94 11.13 -7.13
C GLY A 33 6.22 12.29 -6.46
N GLY A 34 6.48 12.49 -5.15
CA GLY A 34 5.88 13.59 -4.40
C GLY A 34 4.36 13.58 -4.42
N ASP A 35 3.75 12.44 -4.08
CA ASP A 35 2.30 12.20 -4.13
C ASP A 35 1.65 12.53 -5.49
N ALA A 36 2.31 12.06 -6.56
CA ALA A 36 1.96 12.31 -7.95
C ALA A 36 2.09 13.77 -8.44
N ALA A 37 2.69 14.67 -7.65
CA ALA A 37 3.04 16.02 -8.10
C ALA A 37 4.03 16.01 -9.29
N ARG A 38 4.77 14.90 -9.43
CA ARG A 38 5.63 14.62 -10.58
C ARG A 38 5.17 13.32 -11.23
N LYS A 39 4.96 13.35 -12.52
CA LYS A 39 4.61 12.18 -13.34
C LYS A 39 5.49 12.22 -14.59
N GLU A 40 6.21 11.16 -14.83
CA GLU A 40 7.09 11.00 -15.98
C GLU A 40 6.76 9.67 -16.67
N GLU A 41 6.68 9.72 -17.99
CA GLU A 41 6.51 8.53 -18.81
C GLU A 41 7.89 8.01 -19.23
N ILE A 42 8.18 6.75 -18.89
CA ILE A 42 9.44 6.10 -19.19
C ILE A 42 9.12 4.77 -19.84
N ALA A 43 9.57 4.62 -21.09
CA ALA A 43 9.34 3.39 -21.85
C ALA A 43 9.83 2.15 -21.07
N ASP A 44 9.03 1.09 -21.10
CA ASP A 44 9.32 -0.20 -20.45
C ASP A 44 9.47 -0.19 -18.93
N ILE A 45 9.25 0.94 -18.24
CA ILE A 45 9.32 0.97 -16.77
C ILE A 45 8.24 0.09 -16.14
N GLY A 46 7.10 -0.07 -16.78
CA GLY A 46 6.04 -0.99 -16.37
C GLY A 46 6.53 -2.43 -16.35
N ILE A 47 7.28 -2.84 -17.35
CA ILE A 47 7.91 -4.17 -17.42
C ILE A 47 8.89 -4.38 -16.28
N GLN A 48 9.78 -3.40 -16.03
CA GLN A 48 10.76 -3.49 -14.95
C GLN A 48 10.10 -3.58 -13.56
N LYS A 49 9.08 -2.74 -13.31
CA LYS A 49 8.31 -2.79 -12.06
C LYS A 49 7.62 -4.12 -11.85
N THR A 50 7.00 -4.66 -12.91
CA THR A 50 6.31 -5.96 -12.86
C THR A 50 7.29 -7.09 -12.59
N LYS A 51 8.43 -7.10 -13.26
CA LYS A 51 9.50 -8.08 -13.04
C LYS A 51 10.02 -8.03 -11.61
N GLN A 52 10.29 -6.83 -11.08
CA GLN A 52 10.74 -6.67 -9.70
C GLN A 52 9.70 -7.18 -8.70
N ALA A 53 8.43 -6.76 -8.83
CA ALA A 53 7.35 -7.17 -7.96
C ALA A 53 7.13 -8.68 -7.99
N SER A 54 7.10 -9.29 -9.18
CA SER A 54 6.92 -10.74 -9.32
C SER A 54 8.05 -11.54 -8.69
N ASN A 55 9.30 -11.05 -8.77
CA ASN A 55 10.43 -11.72 -8.11
C ASN A 55 10.28 -11.69 -6.58
N VAL A 56 9.81 -10.57 -6.02
CA VAL A 56 9.52 -10.46 -4.58
C VAL A 56 8.40 -11.43 -4.18
N PHE A 57 7.30 -11.46 -4.93
CA PHE A 57 6.20 -12.39 -4.65
C PHE A 57 6.62 -13.86 -4.75
N LYS A 58 7.44 -14.22 -5.75
CA LYS A 58 8.02 -15.57 -5.86
C LYS A 58 8.88 -15.93 -4.65
N MET A 59 9.69 -14.98 -4.17
CA MET A 59 10.51 -15.17 -2.96
C MET A 59 9.63 -15.35 -1.71
N LEU A 60 8.56 -14.57 -1.55
CA LEU A 60 7.60 -14.72 -0.45
C LEU A 60 6.94 -16.09 -0.49
N LYS A 61 6.44 -16.49 -1.67
CA LYS A 61 5.81 -17.79 -1.89
C LYS A 61 6.77 -18.96 -1.60
N HIS A 62 8.04 -18.82 -1.99
CA HIS A 62 9.09 -19.82 -1.67
C HIS A 62 9.31 -19.96 -0.16
N ASN A 63 9.09 -18.89 0.61
CA ASN A 63 9.19 -18.90 2.07
C ASN A 63 7.84 -19.14 2.78
N ASN A 64 6.85 -19.70 2.07
CA ASN A 64 5.51 -20.01 2.60
C ASN A 64 4.76 -18.79 3.17
N ILE A 65 5.06 -17.59 2.66
CA ILE A 65 4.31 -16.37 2.98
C ILE A 65 3.19 -16.22 1.95
N PRO A 66 1.91 -16.23 2.36
CA PRO A 66 0.78 -16.10 1.45
C PRO A 66 0.82 -14.77 0.68
N THR A 67 0.49 -14.83 -0.59
CA THR A 67 0.35 -13.64 -1.45
C THR A 67 -0.78 -13.86 -2.44
N SER A 68 -1.40 -12.79 -2.92
CA SER A 68 -2.39 -12.87 -3.99
C SER A 68 -1.77 -13.15 -5.38
N PHE A 69 -0.45 -13.07 -5.52
CA PHE A 69 0.22 -13.29 -6.79
C PHE A 69 0.13 -14.74 -7.26
N ILE A 70 -0.42 -14.97 -8.44
CA ILE A 70 -0.51 -16.27 -9.10
C ILE A 70 0.68 -16.43 -10.03
N GLU A 71 0.76 -15.62 -11.08
CA GLU A 71 1.80 -15.68 -12.11
C GLU A 71 1.95 -14.37 -12.91
N LEU A 72 2.93 -14.33 -13.79
CA LEU A 72 3.01 -13.32 -14.84
C LEU A 72 2.19 -13.77 -16.04
N SER A 73 1.16 -13.00 -16.39
CA SER A 73 0.38 -13.25 -17.60
C SER A 73 0.97 -12.56 -18.83
N SER A 74 1.76 -11.49 -18.62
CA SER A 74 2.58 -10.85 -19.67
C SER A 74 3.79 -10.12 -19.07
N LEU A 75 4.59 -9.44 -19.91
CA LEU A 75 5.78 -8.72 -19.46
C LEU A 75 5.47 -7.63 -18.42
N ASN A 76 4.34 -6.95 -18.56
CA ASN A 76 3.92 -5.86 -17.67
C ASN A 76 2.66 -6.19 -16.85
N THR A 77 2.21 -7.44 -16.83
CA THR A 77 0.94 -7.84 -16.22
C THR A 77 1.11 -9.02 -15.28
N MET A 78 0.58 -8.91 -14.09
CA MET A 78 0.47 -10.00 -13.11
C MET A 78 -0.97 -10.46 -13.02
N LEU A 79 -1.19 -11.78 -12.99
CA LEU A 79 -2.44 -12.40 -12.56
C LEU A 79 -2.39 -12.59 -11.05
N CYS A 80 -3.43 -12.15 -10.36
CA CYS A 80 -3.55 -12.20 -8.90
C CYS A 80 -4.94 -12.67 -8.50
N ASP A 81 -5.06 -13.24 -7.31
CA ASP A 81 -6.37 -13.44 -6.69
C ASP A 81 -7.05 -12.09 -6.46
N ALA A 82 -8.35 -12.00 -6.71
CA ALA A 82 -9.16 -10.85 -6.35
C ALA A 82 -9.35 -10.87 -4.83
N CYS A 83 -8.80 -9.86 -4.16
CA CYS A 83 -8.85 -9.74 -2.70
C CYS A 83 -9.74 -8.59 -2.28
N ASP A 84 -10.46 -8.77 -1.18
CA ASP A 84 -11.06 -7.66 -0.45
C ASP A 84 -9.95 -6.90 0.26
N MET A 85 -9.65 -5.70 -0.24
CA MET A 85 -8.55 -4.90 0.27
C MET A 85 -8.94 -4.19 1.57
N LEU A 86 -8.13 -4.37 2.61
CA LEU A 86 -8.22 -3.54 3.79
C LEU A 86 -7.86 -2.09 3.42
N PRO A 87 -8.61 -1.08 3.89
CA PRO A 87 -8.29 0.33 3.62
C PRO A 87 -7.14 0.83 4.48
N LEU A 88 -6.10 0.01 4.60
CA LEU A 88 -4.93 0.27 5.42
C LEU A 88 -3.67 0.17 4.59
N GLU A 89 -2.73 1.09 4.83
CA GLU A 89 -1.38 1.04 4.30
C GLU A 89 -0.41 0.71 5.43
N PHE A 90 0.26 -0.43 5.34
CA PHE A 90 1.28 -0.87 6.28
C PHE A 90 2.65 -0.42 5.80
N VAL A 91 3.34 0.39 6.58
CA VAL A 91 4.66 0.91 6.25
C VAL A 91 5.67 0.45 7.28
N VAL A 92 6.69 -0.28 6.85
CA VAL A 92 7.82 -0.70 7.69
C VAL A 92 9.06 0.12 7.31
N ARG A 93 9.64 0.80 8.30
CA ARG A 93 10.80 1.68 8.09
C ARG A 93 12.05 1.15 8.76
N ARG A 94 13.07 0.94 7.99
CA ARG A 94 14.43 0.67 8.49
C ARG A 94 15.20 1.96 8.72
N TYR A 95 14.80 3.06 8.07
CA TYR A 95 15.43 4.36 8.13
C TYR A 95 14.40 5.47 8.35
N ALA A 96 14.78 6.50 9.10
CA ALA A 96 14.01 7.73 9.21
C ALA A 96 14.10 8.49 7.87
N TRP A 97 13.08 8.35 7.02
CA TRP A 97 13.04 8.93 5.69
C TRP A 97 11.62 9.30 5.23
N GLY A 98 11.56 10.18 4.21
CA GLY A 98 10.30 10.57 3.58
C GLY A 98 9.37 11.30 4.54
N SER A 99 8.08 11.00 4.49
CA SER A 99 7.05 11.62 5.33
C SER A 99 7.26 11.39 6.83
N TYR A 100 8.00 10.37 7.23
CA TYR A 100 8.35 10.14 8.63
C TYR A 100 9.09 11.34 9.25
N LEU A 101 9.98 11.98 8.50
CA LEU A 101 10.74 13.14 8.97
C LEU A 101 9.87 14.39 9.19
N LEU A 102 8.71 14.48 8.53
CA LEU A 102 7.77 15.58 8.72
C LEU A 102 7.06 15.50 10.08
N ARG A 103 6.86 14.28 10.57
CA ARG A 103 6.19 13.99 11.84
C ARG A 103 7.15 13.84 13.01
N ASN A 104 8.43 13.57 12.72
CA ASN A 104 9.45 13.25 13.71
C ASN A 104 10.65 14.17 13.53
N SER A 105 10.51 15.43 13.95
CA SER A 105 11.49 16.50 13.74
C SER A 105 12.84 16.28 14.43
N GLN A 106 12.91 15.36 15.40
CA GLN A 106 14.16 14.96 16.04
C GLN A 106 15.13 14.26 15.07
N TYR A 107 14.63 13.70 13.96
CA TYR A 107 15.45 13.12 12.93
C TYR A 107 15.67 14.11 11.79
N LYS A 108 16.95 14.36 11.45
CA LYS A 108 17.30 15.28 10.36
C LYS A 108 17.40 14.54 9.04
N LYS A 109 16.97 15.20 7.96
CA LYS A 109 17.17 14.66 6.62
C LYS A 109 18.65 14.66 6.26
N ASN A 110 19.25 13.50 6.21
CA ASN A 110 20.63 13.28 5.78
C ASN A 110 20.64 12.20 4.70
N LYS A 111 20.93 12.56 3.46
CA LYS A 111 20.93 11.63 2.32
C LYS A 111 22.08 10.64 2.35
N GLU A 112 23.22 11.07 2.87
CA GLU A 112 24.43 10.26 2.89
C GLU A 112 24.45 9.28 4.07
N ASN A 113 23.90 9.72 5.20
CA ASN A 113 23.82 8.90 6.41
C ASN A 113 22.45 9.07 7.10
N PRO A 114 21.36 8.49 6.57
CA PRO A 114 20.06 8.55 7.19
C PRO A 114 20.06 7.78 8.50
N HIS A 115 19.32 8.28 9.51
CA HIS A 115 19.19 7.56 10.78
C HIS A 115 18.58 6.18 10.53
N ARG A 116 19.32 5.13 10.91
CA ARG A 116 18.90 3.73 10.83
C ARG A 116 18.34 3.31 12.18
N PHE A 117 17.16 2.73 12.18
CA PHE A 117 16.57 2.16 13.38
C PHE A 117 17.19 0.80 13.73
N ASP A 118 17.47 0.54 14.99
CA ASP A 118 17.92 -0.77 15.47
C ASP A 118 16.85 -1.83 15.22
N ASN A 119 15.60 -1.54 15.59
CA ASN A 119 14.42 -2.32 15.23
C ASN A 119 13.62 -1.56 14.18
N PRO A 120 13.05 -2.23 13.16
CA PRO A 120 12.18 -1.57 12.20
C PRO A 120 11.02 -0.88 12.92
N VAL A 121 10.76 0.37 12.54
CA VAL A 121 9.56 1.11 12.95
C VAL A 121 8.48 0.87 11.92
N TRP A 122 7.25 0.67 12.36
CA TRP A 122 6.14 0.52 11.45
C TRP A 122 5.01 1.46 11.80
N GLU A 123 4.26 1.83 10.77
CA GLU A 123 3.14 2.75 10.83
C GLU A 123 1.99 2.14 10.04
N ILE A 124 0.78 2.42 10.45
CA ILE A 124 -0.42 2.03 9.72
C ILE A 124 -1.19 3.30 9.40
N PHE A 125 -1.54 3.45 8.13
CA PHE A 125 -2.31 4.59 7.63
C PHE A 125 -3.68 4.11 7.17
N HIS A 126 -4.73 4.74 7.68
CA HIS A 126 -6.09 4.49 7.21
C HIS A 126 -6.34 5.26 5.90
N LYS A 127 -6.84 4.57 4.89
CA LYS A 127 -7.22 5.14 3.59
C LYS A 127 -8.68 5.57 3.62
N HIS A 128 -8.97 6.78 4.06
CA HIS A 128 -10.34 7.30 4.16
C HIS A 128 -11.10 7.33 2.83
N SER A 129 -10.40 7.43 1.71
CA SER A 129 -10.99 7.37 0.37
C SER A 129 -11.32 5.95 -0.10
N ALA A 130 -10.86 4.92 0.61
CA ALA A 130 -11.13 3.55 0.24
C ALA A 130 -12.52 3.13 0.73
N VAL A 131 -13.21 2.34 -0.09
CA VAL A 131 -14.47 1.70 0.31
C VAL A 131 -14.11 0.53 1.23
N MET A 132 -14.70 0.53 2.42
CA MET A 132 -14.55 -0.58 3.36
C MET A 132 -15.23 -1.83 2.83
N PRO A 133 -14.57 -3.00 2.87
CA PRO A 133 -15.26 -4.27 2.67
C PRO A 133 -16.43 -4.41 3.67
N PRO A 134 -17.58 -4.97 3.27
CA PRO A 134 -18.78 -5.02 4.12
C PRO A 134 -18.60 -5.72 5.47
N HIS A 135 -17.60 -6.59 5.58
CA HIS A 135 -17.28 -7.38 6.77
C HIS A 135 -16.11 -6.81 7.60
N VAL A 136 -15.61 -5.63 7.22
CA VAL A 136 -14.49 -4.98 7.90
C VAL A 136 -14.92 -3.63 8.44
N GLU A 137 -14.70 -3.40 9.70
CA GLU A 137 -14.94 -2.13 10.39
C GLU A 137 -13.67 -1.70 11.13
N ILE A 138 -13.40 -0.40 11.14
CA ILE A 138 -12.35 0.18 11.98
C ILE A 138 -13.03 0.84 13.18
N PRO A 139 -12.57 0.57 14.41
CA PRO A 139 -13.20 1.16 15.59
C PRO A 139 -13.18 2.70 15.55
N THR A 140 -14.25 3.32 15.99
CA THR A 140 -14.41 4.78 16.01
C THR A 140 -13.31 5.47 16.84
N GLN A 141 -12.87 4.83 17.92
CA GLN A 141 -11.77 5.32 18.76
C GLN A 141 -10.44 5.46 18.03
N MET A 142 -10.22 4.70 16.95
CA MET A 142 -9.05 4.87 16.09
C MET A 142 -9.19 6.07 15.16
N GLU A 143 -10.41 6.40 14.78
CA GLU A 143 -10.70 7.58 13.95
C GLU A 143 -10.53 8.87 14.74
N GLU A 144 -10.72 8.85 16.05
CA GLU A 144 -10.53 9.96 16.99
C GLU A 144 -9.10 10.10 17.51
N ASN A 145 -8.17 9.33 16.96
CA ASN A 145 -6.77 9.39 17.40
C ASN A 145 -6.16 10.78 17.15
N ASP A 146 -5.53 11.36 18.18
CA ASP A 146 -4.91 12.70 18.15
C ASP A 146 -3.95 12.91 16.99
N ALA A 147 -3.24 11.86 16.59
CA ALA A 147 -2.33 11.92 15.45
C ALA A 147 -3.08 12.13 14.13
N ARG A 148 -4.22 11.45 13.95
CA ARG A 148 -5.10 11.63 12.80
C ARG A 148 -5.58 13.07 12.71
N ASP A 149 -6.14 13.59 13.81
CA ASP A 149 -6.74 14.92 13.84
C ASP A 149 -5.71 16.00 13.55
N LYS A 150 -4.51 15.88 14.10
CA LYS A 150 -3.41 16.77 13.81
C LYS A 150 -3.04 16.79 12.32
N TYR A 151 -2.98 15.64 11.68
CA TYR A 151 -2.61 15.56 10.26
C TYR A 151 -3.74 15.95 9.32
N LEU A 152 -4.99 15.71 9.70
CA LEU A 152 -6.15 16.15 8.93
C LEU A 152 -6.35 17.66 9.00
N GLN A 153 -6.11 18.29 10.17
CA GLN A 153 -6.19 19.74 10.35
C GLN A 153 -5.18 20.48 9.49
N ASP A 154 -4.00 19.92 9.29
CA ASP A 154 -2.97 20.51 8.43
C ASP A 154 -3.30 20.40 6.92
N GLY A 155 -4.41 19.76 6.54
CA GLY A 155 -4.84 19.56 5.15
C GLY A 155 -3.89 18.75 4.29
N LYS A 156 -2.88 18.12 4.91
CA LYS A 156 -1.80 17.40 4.21
C LYS A 156 -2.02 15.91 4.08
N TRP A 157 -2.97 15.37 4.84
CA TRP A 157 -3.19 13.92 4.93
C TRP A 157 -4.67 13.60 4.81
N ALA A 158 -5.01 12.85 3.80
CA ALA A 158 -6.33 12.25 3.67
C ALA A 158 -6.50 11.02 4.58
N ASP A 159 -5.38 10.48 5.08
CA ASP A 159 -5.32 9.23 5.81
C ASP A 159 -4.89 9.47 7.28
N GLY A 160 -5.50 8.78 8.21
CA GLY A 160 -5.11 8.77 9.62
C GLY A 160 -3.95 7.82 9.90
N ILE A 161 -3.26 8.02 11.02
CA ILE A 161 -2.19 7.15 11.49
C ILE A 161 -2.65 6.49 12.79
N TYR A 162 -2.45 5.17 12.88
CA TYR A 162 -2.82 4.37 14.02
C TYR A 162 -1.60 3.69 14.61
N THR A 163 -1.52 3.64 15.94
CA THR A 163 -0.44 2.94 16.65
C THR A 163 -0.77 1.49 16.91
N ASP A 164 -2.00 1.20 17.30
CA ASP A 164 -2.48 -0.15 17.60
C ASP A 164 -3.87 -0.36 16.99
N PRO A 165 -3.95 -0.53 15.68
CA PRO A 165 -5.24 -0.65 15.01
C PRO A 165 -5.90 -1.98 15.32
N TYR A 166 -7.16 -1.91 15.71
CA TYR A 166 -8.06 -3.05 15.72
C TYR A 166 -8.90 -3.01 14.46
N ILE A 167 -9.08 -4.13 13.82
CA ILE A 167 -9.97 -4.29 12.67
C ILE A 167 -11.00 -5.36 13.03
N LYS A 168 -12.25 -5.10 12.68
CA LYS A 168 -13.30 -6.11 12.74
C LYS A 168 -13.30 -6.90 11.45
N ILE A 169 -13.11 -8.19 11.56
CA ILE A 169 -13.22 -9.16 10.46
C ILE A 169 -14.36 -10.11 10.80
N GLY A 170 -15.48 -9.98 10.10
CA GLY A 170 -16.72 -10.65 10.49
C GLY A 170 -17.20 -10.16 11.86
N ASP A 171 -17.35 -11.07 12.81
CA ASP A 171 -17.81 -10.74 14.19
C ASP A 171 -16.68 -10.57 15.20
N THR A 172 -15.43 -10.68 14.78
CA THR A 172 -14.23 -10.61 15.65
C THR A 172 -13.43 -9.33 15.44
N TRP A 173 -12.99 -8.71 16.54
CA TRP A 173 -11.99 -7.65 16.54
C TRP A 173 -10.60 -8.24 16.63
N GLU A 174 -9.75 -7.95 15.66
CA GLU A 174 -8.36 -8.41 15.64
C GLU A 174 -7.40 -7.23 15.74
N LEU A 175 -6.39 -7.36 16.62
CA LEU A 175 -5.32 -6.39 16.73
C LEU A 175 -4.30 -6.62 15.62
N PHE A 176 -4.15 -5.65 14.73
CA PHE A 176 -3.04 -5.59 13.81
C PHE A 176 -1.80 -5.06 14.53
N SER A 177 -1.08 -5.95 15.18
CA SER A 177 0.20 -5.62 15.79
C SER A 177 1.36 -6.22 14.98
N ALA A 178 2.49 -5.51 14.90
CA ALA A 178 3.73 -6.09 14.41
C ALA A 178 4.26 -7.06 15.47
N LYS A 179 3.93 -8.32 15.34
CA LYS A 179 4.68 -9.38 16.01
C LYS A 179 5.81 -9.87 15.16
#